data_91768e1aa3e51ac600cc51c4536a66b4
#
_entry.id   91768e1aa3e51ac600cc51c4536a66b4
#
_cell.length_a   1.000
_cell.length_b   1.000
_cell.length_c   1.000
_cell.angle_alpha   90.00
_cell.angle_beta   90.00
_cell.angle_gamma   90.00
#
_symmetry.space_group_name_H-M   'P 1'
#
loop_
_entity.id
_entity.type
_entity.pdbx_description
1 polymer ?
#
loop_
_entity_poly.entity_id
_entity_poly.type
_entity_poly.pdbx_seq_one_letter_code
_entity_poly.pdbx_strand_id
1 'polypeptide(L)'
;ELTAPLVSQVFSGVHEVHAVDAAGVHPLLLAVGSERYVPYADERIPQELLTNGLALLGNTQTSLSKYVIIAAREDDPALSAHDVPGFFRHVLERLDLTRDLHFITRTTMDTLDYSGISLNQGSKILMAAAGRKRRVLGQTPPRDFALPEGFSAPRVFAPGVLVVTGPRHAQS
;
A
#
# COMPACT_ATOMS: atom_id res chain seq x y z
N GLU A 1 -12.73 -12.32 5.59
CA GLU A 1 -12.18 -13.66 5.84
C GLU A 1 -13.00 -14.78 5.16
N LEU A 2 -14.33 -14.76 5.24
CA LEU A 2 -15.19 -15.79 4.60
C LEU A 2 -15.01 -15.88 3.08
N THR A 3 -14.61 -14.82 2.42
CA THR A 3 -14.40 -14.75 0.96
C THR A 3 -12.96 -14.95 0.53
N ALA A 4 -12.02 -15.12 1.46
CA ALA A 4 -10.60 -15.28 1.15
C ALA A 4 -10.30 -16.42 0.15
N PRO A 5 -10.96 -17.60 0.21
CA PRO A 5 -10.77 -18.66 -0.78
C PRO A 5 -11.22 -18.27 -2.19
N LEU A 6 -12.07 -17.25 -2.34
CA LEU A 6 -12.59 -16.80 -3.63
C LEU A 6 -11.71 -15.73 -4.30
N VAL A 7 -10.74 -15.17 -3.59
CA VAL A 7 -9.91 -14.07 -4.10
C VAL A 7 -9.24 -14.43 -5.41
N SER A 8 -8.57 -15.58 -5.47
CA SER A 8 -7.89 -16.04 -6.69
C SER A 8 -8.83 -16.44 -7.83
N GLN A 9 -10.11 -16.68 -7.54
CA GLN A 9 -11.13 -16.95 -8.55
C GLN A 9 -11.70 -15.67 -9.15
N VAL A 10 -11.77 -14.61 -8.35
CA VAL A 10 -12.28 -13.29 -8.78
C VAL A 10 -11.17 -12.44 -9.40
N PHE A 11 -9.97 -12.49 -8.82
CA PHE A 11 -8.81 -11.72 -9.27
C PHE A 11 -7.70 -12.67 -9.72
N SER A 12 -7.60 -12.90 -11.01
CA SER A 12 -6.50 -13.69 -11.57
C SER A 12 -5.17 -13.03 -11.21
N GLY A 13 -4.23 -13.80 -10.64
CA GLY A 13 -2.93 -13.29 -10.24
C GLY A 13 -2.88 -12.63 -8.85
N VAL A 14 -4.00 -12.53 -8.12
CA VAL A 14 -4.01 -12.13 -6.71
C VAL A 14 -4.19 -13.36 -5.83
N HIS A 15 -3.29 -13.54 -4.86
CA HIS A 15 -3.25 -14.72 -4.00
C HIS A 15 -3.87 -14.46 -2.63
N GLU A 16 -3.69 -13.27 -2.12
CA GLU A 16 -4.16 -12.88 -0.80
C GLU A 16 -4.54 -11.40 -0.77
N VAL A 17 -5.60 -11.07 -0.03
CA VAL A 17 -5.97 -9.70 0.28
C VAL A 17 -6.30 -9.58 1.76
N HIS A 18 -5.94 -8.46 2.36
CA HIS A 18 -6.24 -8.13 3.74
C HIS A 18 -6.62 -6.65 3.87
N ALA A 19 -7.86 -6.41 4.28
CA ALA A 19 -8.30 -5.08 4.69
C ALA A 19 -7.86 -4.86 6.15
N VAL A 20 -7.04 -3.85 6.39
CA VAL A 20 -6.44 -3.63 7.72
C VAL A 20 -7.44 -2.95 8.64
N ASP A 21 -8.00 -3.70 9.57
CA ASP A 21 -9.06 -3.23 10.49
C ASP A 21 -8.64 -2.01 11.32
N ALA A 22 -7.37 -1.97 11.76
CA ALA A 22 -6.83 -0.86 12.53
C ALA A 22 -6.81 0.48 11.76
N ALA A 23 -6.84 0.43 10.41
CA ALA A 23 -6.92 1.63 9.57
C ALA A 23 -8.36 2.11 9.33
N GLY A 24 -9.36 1.37 9.79
CA GLY A 24 -10.78 1.57 9.54
C GLY A 24 -11.36 0.44 8.68
N VAL A 25 -12.59 0.58 8.21
CA VAL A 25 -13.28 -0.53 7.53
C VAL A 25 -12.68 -0.83 6.15
N HIS A 26 -12.32 0.19 5.36
CA HIS A 26 -11.89 0.00 3.97
C HIS A 26 -10.65 0.79 3.53
N PRO A 27 -10.10 1.74 4.30
CA PRO A 27 -9.14 2.68 3.71
C PRO A 27 -7.82 2.01 3.27
N LEU A 28 -7.37 0.94 3.91
CA LEU A 28 -6.11 0.28 3.61
C LEU A 28 -6.31 -1.18 3.24
N LEU A 29 -5.97 -1.52 1.99
CA LEU A 29 -5.97 -2.89 1.47
C LEU A 29 -4.53 -3.32 1.14
N LEU A 30 -4.09 -4.40 1.76
CA LEU A 30 -2.84 -5.07 1.42
C LEU A 30 -3.13 -6.28 0.55
N ALA A 31 -2.29 -6.53 -0.45
CA ALA A 31 -2.45 -7.66 -1.35
C ALA A 31 -1.12 -8.33 -1.71
N VAL A 32 -1.15 -9.64 -1.86
CA VAL A 32 -0.04 -10.42 -2.43
C VAL A 32 -0.48 -10.88 -3.82
N GLY A 33 0.26 -10.47 -4.84
CA GLY A 33 -0.01 -10.78 -6.23
C GLY A 33 1.14 -11.48 -6.94
N SER A 34 0.95 -11.80 -8.21
CA SER A 34 1.99 -12.35 -9.09
C SER A 34 2.65 -11.26 -9.92
N GLU A 35 3.94 -11.42 -10.19
CA GLU A 35 4.71 -10.64 -11.17
C GLU A 35 5.54 -11.60 -12.03
N ARG A 36 4.87 -12.28 -12.97
CA ARG A 36 5.46 -13.38 -13.79
C ARG A 36 5.36 -13.13 -15.29
N TYR A 37 4.67 -12.06 -15.68
CA TYR A 37 4.31 -11.85 -17.09
C TYR A 37 5.51 -11.62 -18.01
N VAL A 38 6.63 -11.13 -17.43
CA VAL A 38 7.88 -10.89 -18.15
C VAL A 38 9.02 -11.69 -17.48
N PRO A 39 9.02 -13.04 -17.55
CA PRO A 39 9.95 -13.89 -16.82
C PRO A 39 11.40 -13.81 -17.34
N TYR A 40 11.59 -13.24 -18.52
CA TYR A 40 12.88 -13.05 -19.19
C TYR A 40 13.50 -11.67 -18.96
N ALA A 41 12.85 -10.82 -18.19
CA ALA A 41 13.43 -9.52 -17.82
C ALA A 41 14.55 -9.70 -16.78
N ASP A 42 15.65 -8.97 -16.97
CA ASP A 42 16.79 -8.99 -16.05
C ASP A 42 16.43 -8.51 -14.64
N GLU A 43 15.48 -7.60 -14.55
CA GLU A 43 14.95 -7.08 -13.30
C GLU A 43 13.42 -7.17 -13.30
N ARG A 44 12.86 -7.77 -12.23
CA ARG A 44 11.42 -7.75 -12.02
C ARG A 44 11.01 -6.36 -11.55
N ILE A 45 10.08 -5.76 -12.27
CA ILE A 45 9.44 -4.48 -11.95
C ILE A 45 7.92 -4.67 -11.96
N PRO A 46 7.16 -3.87 -11.18
CA PRO A 46 5.70 -4.00 -11.15
C PRO A 46 5.07 -3.68 -12.52
N GLN A 47 4.44 -4.67 -13.14
CA GLN A 47 3.63 -4.56 -14.36
C GLN A 47 2.34 -5.37 -14.20
N GLU A 48 2.44 -6.69 -13.96
CA GLU A 48 1.29 -7.55 -13.66
C GLU A 48 0.63 -7.13 -12.34
N LEU A 49 1.44 -6.80 -11.32
CA LEU A 49 0.93 -6.25 -10.05
C LEU A 49 0.12 -4.98 -10.23
N LEU A 50 0.55 -4.09 -11.13
CA LEU A 50 -0.20 -2.87 -11.41
C LEU A 50 -1.56 -3.20 -12.03
N THR A 51 -1.62 -4.13 -12.97
CA THR A 51 -2.87 -4.62 -13.56
C THR A 51 -3.78 -5.23 -12.49
N ASN A 52 -3.22 -6.06 -11.60
CA ASN A 52 -3.94 -6.68 -10.50
C ASN A 52 -4.46 -5.64 -9.49
N GLY A 53 -3.66 -4.64 -9.17
CA GLY A 53 -4.05 -3.54 -8.29
C GLY A 53 -5.18 -2.69 -8.88
N LEU A 54 -5.16 -2.43 -10.19
CA LEU A 54 -6.25 -1.74 -10.88
C LEU A 54 -7.53 -2.58 -10.91
N ALA A 55 -7.43 -3.92 -11.06
CA ALA A 55 -8.58 -4.81 -10.96
C ALA A 55 -9.21 -4.79 -9.56
N LEU A 56 -8.38 -4.75 -8.49
CA LEU A 56 -8.87 -4.55 -7.12
C LEU A 56 -9.61 -3.21 -6.97
N LEU A 57 -9.06 -2.13 -7.49
CA LEU A 57 -9.69 -0.81 -7.44
C LEU A 57 -10.96 -0.71 -8.31
N GLY A 58 -11.12 -1.56 -9.31
CA GLY A 58 -12.30 -1.63 -10.17
C GLY A 58 -13.41 -2.58 -9.71
N ASN A 59 -13.20 -3.33 -8.63
CA ASN A 59 -14.19 -4.33 -8.18
C ASN A 59 -14.95 -3.82 -6.94
N THR A 60 -16.21 -4.16 -6.86
CA THR A 60 -17.23 -3.74 -5.87
C THR A 60 -16.68 -3.38 -4.47
N GLN A 61 -16.40 -4.36 -3.62
CA GLN A 61 -15.97 -4.12 -2.23
C GLN A 61 -14.55 -3.57 -2.12
N THR A 62 -13.62 -4.09 -2.90
CA THR A 62 -12.23 -3.64 -2.87
C THR A 62 -12.06 -2.25 -3.49
N SER A 63 -13.02 -1.80 -4.32
CA SER A 63 -13.02 -0.44 -4.87
C SER A 63 -13.26 0.65 -3.82
N LEU A 64 -13.71 0.30 -2.62
CA LEU A 64 -13.86 1.24 -1.51
C LEU A 64 -12.52 1.60 -0.86
N SER A 65 -11.46 0.84 -1.13
CA SER A 65 -10.14 1.10 -0.57
C SER A 65 -9.56 2.40 -1.12
N LYS A 66 -8.93 3.17 -0.23
CA LYS A 66 -8.22 4.41 -0.56
C LYS A 66 -6.75 4.16 -0.88
N TYR A 67 -6.14 3.27 -0.12
CA TYR A 67 -4.74 2.85 -0.25
C TYR A 67 -4.72 1.37 -0.59
N VAL A 68 -4.26 1.02 -1.78
CA VAL A 68 -4.00 -0.37 -2.18
C VAL A 68 -2.50 -0.55 -2.27
N ILE A 69 -1.95 -1.49 -1.51
CA ILE A 69 -0.54 -1.83 -1.55
C ILE A 69 -0.43 -3.30 -1.95
N ILE A 70 0.24 -3.57 -3.06
CA ILE A 70 0.39 -4.92 -3.61
C ILE A 70 1.87 -5.27 -3.78
N ALA A 71 2.26 -6.48 -3.41
CA ALA A 71 3.63 -6.96 -3.51
C ALA A 71 3.70 -8.32 -4.18
N ALA A 72 4.83 -8.60 -4.85
CA ALA A 72 5.04 -9.81 -5.60
C ALA A 72 5.35 -11.02 -4.69
N ARG A 73 4.58 -12.09 -4.84
CA ARG A 73 4.83 -13.38 -4.18
C ARG A 73 6.16 -14.00 -4.59
N GLU A 74 6.60 -13.75 -5.82
CA GLU A 74 7.82 -14.29 -6.39
C GLU A 74 9.10 -13.77 -5.70
N ASP A 75 9.01 -12.66 -4.97
CA ASP A 75 10.14 -12.09 -4.22
C ASP A 75 10.27 -12.70 -2.82
N ASP A 76 9.19 -13.21 -2.27
CA ASP A 76 9.13 -13.94 -1.02
C ASP A 76 7.85 -14.82 -0.99
N PRO A 77 7.98 -16.13 -1.22
CA PRO A 77 6.84 -17.05 -1.20
C PRO A 77 6.12 -17.15 0.15
N ALA A 78 6.76 -16.73 1.24
CA ALA A 78 6.18 -16.71 2.59
C ALA A 78 5.53 -15.36 2.94
N LEU A 79 5.55 -14.39 2.02
CA LEU A 79 4.94 -13.09 2.23
C LEU A 79 3.43 -13.22 2.46
N SER A 80 2.93 -12.62 3.54
CA SER A 80 1.50 -12.59 3.85
C SER A 80 1.04 -11.15 4.08
N ALA A 81 -0.12 -10.82 3.51
CA ALA A 81 -0.80 -9.55 3.74
C ALA A 81 -1.32 -9.41 5.19
N HIS A 82 -1.47 -10.53 5.92
CA HIS A 82 -1.88 -10.53 7.33
C HIS A 82 -0.71 -10.25 8.30
N ASP A 83 0.54 -10.48 7.90
CA ASP A 83 1.71 -9.98 8.64
C ASP A 83 1.98 -8.53 8.23
N VAL A 84 1.17 -7.61 8.73
CA VAL A 84 1.24 -6.18 8.37
C VAL A 84 2.64 -5.58 8.55
N PRO A 85 3.37 -5.79 9.67
CA PRO A 85 4.73 -5.27 9.82
C PRO A 85 5.72 -5.87 8.80
N GLY A 86 5.69 -7.18 8.59
CA GLY A 86 6.52 -7.88 7.62
C GLY A 86 6.22 -7.44 6.19
N PHE A 87 4.94 -7.30 5.86
CA PHE A 87 4.48 -6.82 4.56
C PHE A 87 4.98 -5.39 4.26
N PHE A 88 4.80 -4.46 5.19
CA PHE A 88 5.32 -3.09 5.02
C PHE A 88 6.83 -3.04 4.87
N ARG A 89 7.56 -3.82 5.68
CA ARG A 89 9.02 -3.93 5.53
C ARG A 89 9.39 -4.43 4.13
N HIS A 90 8.73 -5.50 3.65
CA HIS A 90 8.96 -6.06 2.33
C HIS A 90 8.77 -5.02 1.21
N VAL A 91 7.65 -4.29 1.28
CA VAL A 91 7.31 -3.23 0.32
C VAL A 91 8.32 -2.08 0.37
N LEU A 92 8.59 -1.54 1.56
CA LEU A 92 9.48 -0.38 1.72
C LEU A 92 10.93 -0.66 1.30
N GLU A 93 11.40 -1.91 1.44
CA GLU A 93 12.72 -2.32 0.96
C GLU A 93 12.83 -2.27 -0.58
N ARG A 94 11.72 -2.38 -1.32
CA ARG A 94 11.68 -2.58 -2.79
C ARG A 94 11.10 -1.41 -3.56
N LEU A 95 10.11 -0.74 -3.00
CA LEU A 95 9.33 0.32 -3.66
C LEU A 95 10.23 1.41 -4.25
N ASP A 96 10.08 1.71 -5.54
CA ASP A 96 10.66 2.88 -6.18
C ASP A 96 9.64 4.02 -6.17
N LEU A 97 9.90 5.05 -5.34
CA LEU A 97 8.97 6.15 -5.13
C LEU A 97 8.74 7.00 -6.39
N THR A 98 9.61 6.90 -7.38
CA THR A 98 9.48 7.64 -8.64
C THR A 98 8.67 6.90 -9.70
N ARG A 99 8.44 5.60 -9.51
CA ARG A 99 7.79 4.72 -10.49
C ARG A 99 6.56 4.01 -9.94
N ASP A 100 6.61 3.53 -8.70
CA ASP A 100 5.70 2.52 -8.18
C ASP A 100 4.52 3.11 -7.39
N LEU A 101 4.37 4.44 -7.41
CA LEU A 101 3.25 5.18 -6.82
C LEU A 101 2.31 5.67 -7.90
N HIS A 102 1.07 5.20 -7.88
CA HIS A 102 0.06 5.54 -8.88
C HIS A 102 -1.12 6.23 -8.22
N PHE A 103 -1.35 7.49 -8.57
CA PHE A 103 -2.43 8.32 -8.03
C PHE A 103 -3.62 8.30 -8.98
N ILE A 104 -4.79 7.91 -8.45
CA ILE A 104 -6.06 7.96 -9.17
C ILE A 104 -6.90 9.05 -8.52
N THR A 105 -7.07 10.17 -9.24
CA THR A 105 -7.78 11.34 -8.75
C THR A 105 -9.25 11.33 -9.19
N ARG A 106 -10.12 11.95 -8.37
CA ARG A 106 -11.55 12.13 -8.67
C ARG A 106 -12.28 10.81 -8.98
N THR A 107 -12.08 9.82 -8.13
CA THR A 107 -12.75 8.53 -8.23
C THR A 107 -13.71 8.32 -7.06
N THR A 108 -14.50 7.24 -7.13
CA THR A 108 -15.42 6.85 -6.06
C THR A 108 -14.65 6.49 -4.78
N MET A 109 -15.20 6.87 -3.64
CA MET A 109 -14.69 6.52 -2.32
C MET A 109 -15.79 5.97 -1.44
N ASP A 110 -15.41 5.34 -0.33
CA ASP A 110 -16.34 4.92 0.69
C ASP A 110 -17.13 6.13 1.24
N THR A 111 -18.42 5.95 1.43
CA THR A 111 -19.32 6.97 2.04
C THR A 111 -18.85 7.37 3.46
N LEU A 112 -18.16 6.48 4.16
CA LEU A 112 -17.63 6.72 5.50
C LEU A 112 -16.26 7.42 5.50
N ASP A 113 -15.65 7.63 4.34
CA ASP A 113 -14.42 8.41 4.22
C ASP A 113 -14.72 9.90 3.98
N TYR A 114 -14.67 10.67 5.04
CA TYR A 114 -14.91 12.13 5.02
C TYR A 114 -13.68 12.97 4.60
N SER A 115 -12.59 12.32 4.20
CA SER A 115 -11.37 13.03 3.77
C SER A 115 -11.40 13.42 2.28
N GLY A 116 -12.48 13.13 1.58
CA GLY A 116 -12.68 13.49 0.18
C GLY A 116 -13.11 14.94 -0.02
N ILE A 117 -13.19 15.35 -1.29
CA ILE A 117 -13.65 16.71 -1.68
C ILE A 117 -15.17 16.87 -1.65
N SER A 118 -15.91 15.77 -1.69
CA SER A 118 -17.37 15.69 -1.58
C SER A 118 -17.77 14.26 -1.25
N LEU A 119 -19.06 14.03 -1.01
CA LEU A 119 -19.60 12.70 -0.73
C LEU A 119 -19.23 11.73 -1.87
N ASN A 120 -18.62 10.60 -1.49
CA ASN A 120 -18.17 9.53 -2.38
C ASN A 120 -17.17 9.95 -3.47
N GLN A 121 -16.50 11.08 -3.32
CA GLN A 121 -15.48 11.56 -4.25
C GLN A 121 -14.16 11.85 -3.56
N GLY A 122 -13.09 11.28 -4.07
CA GLY A 122 -11.75 11.52 -3.57
C GLY A 122 -10.67 10.95 -4.47
N SER A 123 -9.50 10.80 -3.91
CA SER A 123 -8.34 10.25 -4.61
C SER A 123 -7.88 8.97 -3.94
N LYS A 124 -7.31 8.08 -4.73
CA LYS A 124 -6.73 6.81 -4.28
C LYS A 124 -5.27 6.71 -4.66
N ILE A 125 -4.55 5.88 -3.95
CA ILE A 125 -3.19 5.51 -4.32
C ILE A 125 -3.08 4.00 -4.44
N LEU A 126 -2.41 3.56 -5.50
CA LEU A 126 -1.94 2.21 -5.69
C LEU A 126 -0.42 2.20 -5.59
N MET A 127 0.12 1.38 -4.71
CA MET A 127 1.55 1.14 -4.57
C MET A 127 1.83 -0.32 -4.96
N ALA A 128 2.74 -0.53 -5.91
CA ALA A 128 3.10 -1.86 -6.38
C ALA A 128 4.60 -2.11 -6.17
N ALA A 129 4.97 -3.16 -5.44
CA ALA A 129 6.35 -3.46 -5.10
C ALA A 129 6.78 -4.84 -5.61
N ALA A 130 7.82 -4.87 -6.44
CA ALA A 130 8.43 -6.10 -6.93
C ALA A 130 9.95 -5.95 -7.13
N GLY A 131 10.63 -7.08 -7.17
CA GLY A 131 12.03 -7.19 -7.52
C GLY A 131 12.97 -7.12 -6.32
N ARG A 132 14.22 -6.81 -6.59
CA ARG A 132 15.27 -6.79 -5.57
C ARG A 132 15.09 -5.68 -4.53
N LYS A 133 15.63 -5.92 -3.34
CA LYS A 133 15.72 -4.87 -2.31
C LYS A 133 16.59 -3.72 -2.82
N ARG A 134 16.05 -2.51 -2.76
CA ARG A 134 16.69 -1.27 -3.22
C ARG A 134 17.34 -0.48 -2.09
N ARG A 135 16.95 -0.74 -0.84
CA ARG A 135 17.44 -0.01 0.33
C ARG A 135 17.42 -0.82 1.61
N VAL A 136 18.27 -0.40 2.54
CA VAL A 136 18.18 -0.81 3.94
C VAL A 136 17.33 0.21 4.69
N LEU A 137 16.36 -0.27 5.43
CA LEU A 137 15.43 0.60 6.15
C LEU A 137 16.06 1.17 7.42
N GLY A 138 15.93 2.48 7.60
CA GLY A 138 16.42 3.18 8.79
C GLY A 138 15.69 2.72 10.07
N GLN A 139 16.47 2.56 11.14
CA GLN A 139 15.96 2.19 12.47
C GLN A 139 16.05 3.32 13.49
N THR A 140 16.66 4.44 13.08
CA THR A 140 16.77 5.67 13.87
C THR A 140 16.41 6.86 13.00
N PRO A 141 15.88 7.95 13.56
CA PRO A 141 15.70 9.18 12.81
C PRO A 141 17.03 9.67 12.23
N PRO A 142 17.07 10.21 11.01
CA PRO A 142 18.28 10.83 10.46
C PRO A 142 18.81 11.94 11.38
N ARG A 143 20.14 12.08 11.48
CA ARG A 143 20.75 13.08 12.39
C ARG A 143 20.42 14.53 11.99
N ASP A 144 20.33 14.79 10.70
CA ASP A 144 20.10 16.12 10.12
C ASP A 144 18.66 16.29 9.62
N PHE A 145 17.71 15.60 10.25
CA PHE A 145 16.31 15.61 9.84
C PHE A 145 15.60 16.84 10.41
N ALA A 146 15.39 17.85 9.57
CA ALA A 146 14.58 19.01 9.89
C ALA A 146 13.10 18.70 9.69
N LEU A 147 12.30 18.82 10.75
CA LEU A 147 10.85 18.73 10.67
C LEU A 147 10.25 20.05 10.15
N PRO A 148 9.15 19.99 9.37
CA PRO A 148 8.37 21.19 9.07
C PRO A 148 7.88 21.89 10.34
N GLU A 149 7.57 23.19 10.24
CA GLU A 149 7.03 23.96 11.35
C GLU A 149 5.74 23.31 11.89
N GLY A 150 5.60 23.26 13.20
CA GLY A 150 4.46 22.63 13.89
C GLY A 150 4.57 21.12 14.07
N PHE A 151 5.60 20.45 13.53
CA PHE A 151 5.87 19.03 13.76
C PHE A 151 6.98 18.83 14.79
N SER A 152 6.88 17.78 15.58
CA SER A 152 7.82 17.48 16.66
C SER A 152 7.95 15.99 16.94
N ALA A 153 8.85 15.63 17.86
CA ALA A 153 9.04 14.30 18.42
C ALA A 153 9.16 13.16 17.35
N PRO A 154 10.12 13.26 16.40
CA PRO A 154 10.33 12.22 15.42
C PRO A 154 10.83 10.94 16.10
N ARG A 155 10.19 9.82 15.81
CA ARG A 155 10.60 8.49 16.29
C ARG A 155 10.37 7.44 15.22
N VAL A 156 11.26 6.47 15.13
CA VAL A 156 11.04 5.30 14.29
C VAL A 156 10.09 4.36 15.01
N PHE A 157 8.95 4.09 14.39
CA PHE A 157 7.95 3.14 14.89
C PHE A 157 8.29 1.71 14.47
N ALA A 158 8.72 1.53 13.23
CA ALA A 158 9.21 0.29 12.66
C ALA A 158 10.31 0.61 11.63
N PRO A 159 11.15 -0.33 11.20
CA PRO A 159 12.16 -0.07 10.18
C PRO A 159 11.56 0.63 8.94
N GLY A 160 12.05 1.82 8.63
CA GLY A 160 11.56 2.64 7.51
C GLY A 160 10.26 3.41 7.76
N VAL A 161 9.66 3.33 8.96
CA VAL A 161 8.43 4.03 9.33
C VAL A 161 8.72 5.06 10.41
N LEU A 162 8.66 6.33 10.04
CA LEU A 162 8.84 7.46 10.95
C LEU A 162 7.48 7.99 11.40
N VAL A 163 7.31 8.16 12.69
CA VAL A 163 6.15 8.82 13.31
C VAL A 163 6.57 10.17 13.86
N VAL A 164 5.77 11.19 13.63
CA VAL A 164 5.95 12.54 14.12
C VAL A 164 4.67 13.05 14.78
N THR A 165 4.79 13.94 15.75
CA THR A 165 3.64 14.64 16.31
C THR A 165 3.38 15.88 15.46
N GLY A 166 2.21 15.98 14.86
CA GLY A 166 1.76 17.12 14.08
C GLY A 166 0.96 18.14 14.91
N PRO A 167 0.64 19.30 14.34
CA PRO A 167 -0.24 20.28 14.95
C PRO A 167 -1.65 19.68 15.13
N ARG A 168 -2.36 20.17 16.14
CA ARG A 168 -3.79 19.81 16.30
C ARG A 168 -4.57 20.38 15.14
N HIS A 169 -5.50 19.56 14.59
CA HIS A 169 -6.44 20.05 13.59
C HIS A 169 -7.28 21.16 14.23
N ALA A 170 -7.24 22.37 13.64
CA ALA A 170 -8.13 23.44 14.04
C ALA A 170 -9.56 23.02 13.66
N GLN A 171 -10.43 22.91 14.64
CA GLN A 171 -11.86 22.78 14.37
C GLN A 171 -12.31 24.11 13.76
N SER A 172 -12.64 24.11 12.48
CA SER A 172 -13.27 25.23 11.79
C SER A 172 -14.75 25.28 12.09
#